data_89bf93b9237256614ce002541b693ab3
#
_entry.id   89bf93b9237256614ce002541b693ab3
#
_cell.length_a   1.000
_cell.length_b   1.000
_cell.length_c   1.000
_cell.angle_alpha   90.00
_cell.angle_beta   90.00
_cell.angle_gamma   90.00
#
_symmetry.space_group_name_H-M   'P 1'
#
loop_
_entity.id
_entity.type
_entity.pdbx_description
1 polymer ?
#
loop_
_entity_poly.entity_id
_entity_poly.type
_entity_poly.pdbx_seq_one_letter_code
_entity_poly.pdbx_strand_id
1 'polypeptide(L)'
;MNLKVSEIAEMCGGRLVGSGENTVTSFYTDSRETTPGKMFVPIRGENTDAHRFIPQVFASGAAATFSEEPLDVPAGDVVYVENTRAALQKVAERYRERFNIPVIGITGSVGKTTTKEMVALAVSAGLKTMKTAGNANSQIGLPMTVLRITPEDEAAIVEMGVSMPGEMARIAKVAKPNIAVMTNIGVSHIEFMKTRENIMKEKFGITDYLPNGSKVFVNGDDDLLSTLKSTPEKQIVRFGLGENCDWRAVGLEADTEGTRFICVHDGKRVEMYVPAAGEHNVRNALAAVAVAVEVGVPEEKAVAAIRTYAPPAMRQQIKEAHGVTLIDDTYNASPDSMRAALKILGGLKATGKKYAVLADMLELGDYAERGHYETGAFAAENGTDVLIGVGPLAKHIVEGFKNRENSVWFASNAEAIAYLKDRLHPGDAVLCKGSRGMHMDEIIHALSE
;
A
#
# COMPACT_ATOMS: atom_id res chain seq x y z
N MET A 1 6.23 -22.42 2.16
CA MET A 1 6.99 -22.93 0.98
C MET A 1 8.04 -23.92 1.45
N ASN A 2 8.33 -24.96 0.68
CA ASN A 2 9.45 -25.89 0.85
C ASN A 2 9.94 -26.25 -0.56
N LEU A 3 11.10 -25.73 -0.96
CA LEU A 3 11.69 -25.96 -2.27
C LEU A 3 13.14 -26.44 -2.09
N LYS A 4 13.56 -27.45 -2.84
CA LYS A 4 14.99 -27.78 -2.93
C LYS A 4 15.73 -26.71 -3.71
N VAL A 5 17.01 -26.47 -3.40
CA VAL A 5 17.82 -25.50 -4.14
C VAL A 5 17.96 -25.91 -5.61
N SER A 6 18.00 -27.21 -5.91
CA SER A 6 17.95 -27.72 -7.29
C SER A 6 16.68 -27.31 -8.05
N GLU A 7 15.49 -27.37 -7.41
CA GLU A 7 14.24 -26.88 -8.01
C GLU A 7 14.28 -25.36 -8.27
N ILE A 8 14.83 -24.59 -7.32
CA ILE A 8 14.99 -23.15 -7.46
C ILE A 8 15.88 -22.81 -8.66
N ALA A 9 17.01 -23.52 -8.81
CA ALA A 9 17.91 -23.34 -9.95
C ALA A 9 17.19 -23.64 -11.29
N GLU A 10 16.43 -24.72 -11.36
CA GLU A 10 15.63 -25.07 -12.54
C GLU A 10 14.58 -24.00 -12.84
N MET A 11 13.81 -23.53 -11.83
CA MET A 11 12.78 -22.51 -11.99
C MET A 11 13.31 -21.21 -12.58
N CYS A 12 14.50 -20.75 -12.15
CA CYS A 12 15.09 -19.51 -12.68
C CYS A 12 16.02 -19.72 -13.88
N GLY A 13 16.38 -20.97 -14.21
CA GLY A 13 17.38 -21.29 -15.24
C GLY A 13 18.80 -20.96 -14.80
N GLY A 14 19.08 -20.95 -13.49
CA GLY A 14 20.38 -20.67 -12.91
C GLY A 14 21.31 -21.90 -12.89
N ARG A 15 22.62 -21.66 -12.88
CA ARG A 15 23.63 -22.71 -12.74
C ARG A 15 23.87 -23.01 -11.25
N LEU A 16 23.51 -24.20 -10.79
CA LEU A 16 23.74 -24.64 -9.43
C LEU A 16 25.20 -25.08 -9.24
N VAL A 17 25.80 -24.65 -8.12
CA VAL A 17 27.05 -25.18 -7.56
C VAL A 17 26.80 -25.52 -6.11
N GLY A 18 27.06 -26.79 -5.74
CA GLY A 18 26.72 -27.36 -4.44
C GLY A 18 25.90 -28.64 -4.59
N SER A 19 25.34 -29.16 -3.52
CA SER A 19 24.53 -30.37 -3.53
C SER A 19 23.14 -30.19 -4.15
N GLY A 20 22.56 -29.02 -3.96
CA GLY A 20 21.18 -28.70 -4.33
C GLY A 20 20.10 -29.37 -3.48
N GLU A 21 20.49 -30.17 -2.48
CA GLU A 21 19.57 -30.93 -1.64
C GLU A 21 19.00 -30.13 -0.45
N ASN A 22 19.61 -28.99 -0.12
CA ASN A 22 19.10 -28.11 0.92
C ASN A 22 17.68 -27.64 0.61
N THR A 23 16.82 -27.64 1.64
CA THR A 23 15.45 -27.15 1.53
C THR A 23 15.39 -25.68 1.92
N VAL A 24 14.83 -24.85 1.06
CA VAL A 24 14.57 -23.43 1.27
C VAL A 24 13.12 -23.24 1.71
N THR A 25 12.94 -22.63 2.88
CA THR A 25 11.62 -22.35 3.46
C THR A 25 11.16 -20.91 3.24
N SER A 26 12.10 -20.00 2.99
CA SER A 26 11.81 -18.60 2.63
C SER A 26 13.02 -17.93 1.99
N PHE A 27 12.77 -16.77 1.36
CA PHE A 27 13.81 -15.89 0.82
C PHE A 27 13.94 -14.64 1.69
N TYR A 28 15.12 -14.01 1.70
CA TYR A 28 15.39 -12.75 2.38
C TYR A 28 16.46 -11.94 1.63
N THR A 29 16.45 -10.62 1.81
CA THR A 29 17.36 -9.68 1.15
C THR A 29 18.25 -8.91 2.13
N ASP A 30 17.86 -8.86 3.41
CA ASP A 30 18.66 -8.23 4.47
C ASP A 30 19.58 -9.28 5.12
N SER A 31 20.89 -9.14 4.97
CA SER A 31 21.89 -10.08 5.51
C SER A 31 21.81 -10.28 7.04
N ARG A 32 21.17 -9.35 7.76
CA ARG A 32 20.95 -9.42 9.22
C ARG A 32 19.83 -10.39 9.61
N GLU A 33 18.96 -10.77 8.67
CA GLU A 33 17.83 -11.69 8.88
C GLU A 33 18.17 -13.16 8.60
N THR A 34 19.46 -13.48 8.49
CA THR A 34 19.90 -14.83 8.19
C THR A 34 19.49 -15.79 9.27
N THR A 35 18.79 -16.86 8.89
CA THR A 35 18.45 -18.01 9.73
C THR A 35 18.53 -19.29 8.92
N PRO A 36 18.77 -20.47 9.54
CA PRO A 36 18.78 -21.75 8.85
C PRO A 36 17.53 -21.99 8.01
N GLY A 37 17.68 -22.61 6.86
CA GLY A 37 16.58 -22.92 5.95
C GLY A 37 16.13 -21.76 5.06
N LYS A 38 16.76 -20.59 5.13
CA LYS A 38 16.46 -19.45 4.24
C LYS A 38 17.50 -19.32 3.12
N MET A 39 17.08 -18.78 1.98
CA MET A 39 17.95 -18.46 0.85
C MET A 39 18.15 -16.95 0.75
N PHE A 40 19.39 -16.51 0.70
CA PHE A 40 19.76 -15.12 0.53
C PHE A 40 19.62 -14.67 -0.92
N VAL A 41 19.03 -13.49 -1.13
CA VAL A 41 18.92 -12.84 -2.43
C VAL A 41 19.70 -11.53 -2.37
N PRO A 42 20.97 -11.51 -2.76
CA PRO A 42 21.74 -10.29 -2.79
C PRO A 42 21.20 -9.36 -3.88
N ILE A 43 20.88 -8.14 -3.51
CA ILE A 43 20.39 -7.11 -4.45
C ILE A 43 21.47 -6.04 -4.62
N ARG A 44 21.73 -5.66 -5.86
CA ARG A 44 22.51 -4.46 -6.17
C ARG A 44 21.61 -3.25 -6.03
N GLY A 45 21.81 -2.49 -4.98
CA GLY A 45 21.16 -1.20 -4.75
C GLY A 45 22.02 -0.03 -5.23
N GLU A 46 21.48 1.18 -5.19
CA GLU A 46 22.21 2.41 -5.58
C GLU A 46 23.44 2.68 -4.73
N ASN A 47 23.38 2.39 -3.43
CA ASN A 47 24.44 2.70 -2.45
C ASN A 47 25.19 1.47 -1.97
N THR A 48 24.69 0.27 -2.22
CA THR A 48 25.28 -0.96 -1.65
C THR A 48 25.02 -2.15 -2.57
N ASP A 49 26.08 -2.91 -2.86
CA ASP A 49 25.98 -4.24 -3.45
C ASP A 49 25.93 -5.29 -2.34
N ALA A 50 24.80 -5.98 -2.22
CA ALA A 50 24.61 -6.99 -1.17
C ALA A 50 25.37 -8.29 -1.42
N HIS A 51 25.98 -8.51 -2.60
CA HIS A 51 26.84 -9.68 -2.87
C HIS A 51 28.01 -9.78 -1.89
N ARG A 52 28.53 -8.65 -1.41
CA ARG A 52 29.61 -8.61 -0.41
C ARG A 52 29.27 -9.33 0.90
N PHE A 53 27.98 -9.54 1.21
CA PHE A 53 27.54 -10.19 2.43
C PHE A 53 27.40 -11.73 2.29
N ILE A 54 27.61 -12.30 1.10
CA ILE A 54 27.47 -13.75 0.86
C ILE A 54 28.32 -14.58 1.83
N PRO A 55 29.61 -14.27 2.08
CA PRO A 55 30.38 -15.04 3.05
C PRO A 55 29.79 -15.02 4.46
N GLN A 56 29.30 -13.85 4.89
CA GLN A 56 28.69 -13.66 6.21
C GLN A 56 27.41 -14.47 6.36
N VAL A 57 26.52 -14.47 5.35
CA VAL A 57 25.23 -15.18 5.45
C VAL A 57 25.44 -16.69 5.48
N PHE A 58 26.43 -17.24 4.77
CA PHE A 58 26.79 -18.65 4.89
C PHE A 58 27.34 -18.98 6.28
N ALA A 59 28.24 -18.14 6.81
CA ALA A 59 28.75 -18.31 8.18
C ALA A 59 27.60 -18.26 9.24
N SER A 60 26.51 -17.57 8.94
CA SER A 60 25.32 -17.49 9.80
C SER A 60 24.27 -18.58 9.50
N GLY A 61 24.54 -19.53 8.60
CA GLY A 61 23.72 -20.72 8.36
C GLY A 61 22.67 -20.58 7.25
N ALA A 62 22.85 -19.65 6.29
CA ALA A 62 22.02 -19.62 5.09
C ALA A 62 22.02 -20.96 4.36
N ALA A 63 20.86 -21.44 3.92
CA ALA A 63 20.74 -22.70 3.17
C ALA A 63 21.35 -22.60 1.77
N ALA A 64 21.19 -21.44 1.13
CA ALA A 64 21.69 -21.14 -0.21
C ALA A 64 21.74 -19.64 -0.46
N THR A 65 22.33 -19.25 -1.59
CA THR A 65 22.28 -17.89 -2.12
C THR A 65 22.16 -17.87 -3.64
N PHE A 66 21.61 -16.78 -4.20
CA PHE A 66 21.91 -16.39 -5.57
C PHE A 66 23.26 -15.68 -5.64
N SER A 67 23.89 -15.69 -6.80
CA SER A 67 25.05 -14.85 -7.10
C SER A 67 25.10 -14.48 -8.58
N GLU A 68 25.43 -13.21 -8.87
CA GLU A 68 25.68 -12.70 -10.22
C GLU A 68 27.17 -12.81 -10.61
N GLU A 69 28.02 -13.12 -9.63
CA GLU A 69 29.47 -13.18 -9.78
C GLU A 69 30.02 -14.52 -9.27
N PRO A 70 31.11 -15.01 -9.87
CA PRO A 70 31.85 -16.18 -9.33
C PRO A 70 32.28 -15.92 -7.89
N LEU A 71 32.12 -16.91 -7.04
CA LEU A 71 32.65 -16.91 -5.68
C LEU A 71 33.92 -17.80 -5.62
N ASP A 72 34.94 -17.32 -4.91
CA ASP A 72 36.23 -18.05 -4.83
C ASP A 72 36.09 -19.42 -4.16
N VAL A 73 35.28 -19.51 -3.10
CA VAL A 73 34.92 -20.76 -2.43
C VAL A 73 33.49 -20.69 -1.93
N PRO A 74 32.54 -21.33 -2.61
CA PRO A 74 31.17 -21.38 -2.10
C PRO A 74 31.10 -22.27 -0.85
N ALA A 75 30.69 -21.70 0.28
CA ALA A 75 30.55 -22.43 1.54
C ALA A 75 29.24 -23.23 1.64
N GLY A 76 28.40 -23.23 0.58
CA GLY A 76 27.10 -23.87 0.53
C GLY A 76 26.54 -23.89 -0.89
N ASP A 77 25.25 -24.11 -1.03
CA ASP A 77 24.59 -24.13 -2.33
C ASP A 77 24.48 -22.71 -2.92
N VAL A 78 25.03 -22.52 -4.11
CA VAL A 78 24.98 -21.25 -4.85
C VAL A 78 24.28 -21.45 -6.18
N VAL A 79 23.31 -20.63 -6.49
CA VAL A 79 22.66 -20.57 -7.80
C VAL A 79 23.15 -19.33 -8.54
N TYR A 80 24.01 -19.52 -9.52
CA TYR A 80 24.53 -18.45 -10.35
C TYR A 80 23.52 -18.03 -11.40
N VAL A 81 23.26 -16.73 -11.47
CA VAL A 81 22.25 -16.09 -12.34
C VAL A 81 22.79 -14.79 -12.92
N GLU A 82 22.25 -14.34 -14.03
CA GLU A 82 22.63 -13.05 -14.64
C GLU A 82 22.13 -11.85 -13.79
N ASN A 83 20.97 -12.00 -13.14
CA ASN A 83 20.38 -10.95 -12.30
C ASN A 83 19.55 -11.59 -11.19
N THR A 84 19.90 -11.33 -9.93
CA THR A 84 19.28 -11.94 -8.77
C THR A 84 17.83 -11.53 -8.56
N ARG A 85 17.46 -10.29 -8.89
CA ARG A 85 16.06 -9.80 -8.85
C ARG A 85 15.21 -10.53 -9.89
N ALA A 86 15.70 -10.65 -11.12
CA ALA A 86 15.01 -11.37 -12.18
C ALA A 86 14.86 -12.86 -11.85
N ALA A 87 15.88 -13.47 -11.25
CA ALA A 87 15.84 -14.85 -10.78
C ALA A 87 14.76 -15.06 -9.70
N LEU A 88 14.70 -14.19 -8.69
CA LEU A 88 13.65 -14.23 -7.67
C LEU A 88 12.25 -14.11 -8.29
N GLN A 89 12.06 -13.18 -9.22
CA GLN A 89 10.80 -13.02 -9.95
C GLN A 89 10.44 -14.28 -10.72
N LYS A 90 11.39 -14.91 -11.39
CA LYS A 90 11.17 -16.13 -12.15
C LYS A 90 10.80 -17.31 -11.28
N VAL A 91 11.47 -17.47 -10.13
CA VAL A 91 11.13 -18.50 -9.14
C VAL A 91 9.70 -18.29 -8.64
N ALA A 92 9.34 -17.06 -8.26
CA ALA A 92 8.00 -16.74 -7.77
C ALA A 92 6.91 -16.93 -8.85
N GLU A 93 7.18 -16.58 -10.12
CA GLU A 93 6.31 -16.83 -11.26
C GLU A 93 5.99 -18.33 -11.39
N ARG A 94 7.04 -19.17 -11.40
CA ARG A 94 6.89 -20.63 -11.51
C ARG A 94 6.24 -21.25 -10.28
N TYR A 95 6.52 -20.71 -9.10
CA TYR A 95 5.89 -21.15 -7.87
C TYR A 95 4.40 -20.82 -7.86
N ARG A 96 4.00 -19.61 -8.31
CA ARG A 96 2.60 -19.18 -8.43
C ARG A 96 1.77 -20.15 -9.30
N GLU A 97 2.35 -20.69 -10.36
CA GLU A 97 1.69 -21.62 -11.29
C GLU A 97 1.26 -22.96 -10.64
N ARG A 98 1.78 -23.27 -9.44
CA ARG A 98 1.42 -24.50 -8.70
C ARG A 98 0.06 -24.40 -8.01
N PHE A 99 -0.54 -23.21 -7.95
CA PHE A 99 -1.77 -22.94 -7.17
C PHE A 99 -2.91 -22.50 -8.09
N ASN A 100 -4.04 -23.21 -7.99
CA ASN A 100 -5.28 -22.86 -8.68
C ASN A 100 -6.26 -22.19 -7.71
N ILE A 101 -5.84 -21.08 -7.10
CA ILE A 101 -6.65 -20.25 -6.18
C ILE A 101 -6.85 -18.87 -6.78
N PRO A 102 -7.95 -18.16 -6.44
CA PRO A 102 -8.11 -16.76 -6.82
C PRO A 102 -7.00 -15.90 -6.21
N VAL A 103 -6.31 -15.14 -7.07
CA VAL A 103 -5.36 -14.12 -6.67
C VAL A 103 -5.93 -12.77 -7.05
N ILE A 104 -6.13 -11.94 -6.05
CA ILE A 104 -6.67 -10.58 -6.19
C ILE A 104 -5.51 -9.59 -6.15
N GLY A 105 -5.24 -8.95 -7.28
CA GLY A 105 -4.25 -7.88 -7.39
C GLY A 105 -4.86 -6.52 -7.06
N ILE A 106 -4.20 -5.74 -6.20
CA ILE A 106 -4.69 -4.41 -5.79
C ILE A 106 -3.64 -3.35 -6.09
N THR A 107 -4.01 -2.35 -6.88
CA THR A 107 -3.16 -1.21 -7.21
C THR A 107 -3.91 0.12 -7.12
N GLY A 108 -3.18 1.22 -7.29
CA GLY A 108 -3.69 2.59 -7.29
C GLY A 108 -2.65 3.57 -6.78
N SER A 109 -2.93 4.85 -6.88
CA SER A 109 -2.03 5.88 -6.35
C SER A 109 -2.08 5.93 -4.82
N VAL A 110 -3.29 5.95 -4.25
CA VAL A 110 -3.57 5.98 -2.81
C VAL A 110 -4.54 4.86 -2.43
N GLY A 111 -4.54 4.44 -1.17
CA GLY A 111 -5.53 3.50 -0.63
C GLY A 111 -5.22 2.01 -0.85
N LYS A 112 -4.16 1.63 -1.57
CA LYS A 112 -3.79 0.22 -1.84
C LYS A 112 -3.78 -0.66 -0.59
N THR A 113 -3.04 -0.27 0.42
CA THR A 113 -2.89 -1.06 1.66
C THR A 113 -4.21 -1.16 2.42
N THR A 114 -4.93 -0.05 2.56
CA THR A 114 -6.26 -0.02 3.22
C THR A 114 -7.23 -0.94 2.50
N THR A 115 -7.31 -0.84 1.16
CA THR A 115 -8.16 -1.72 0.34
C THR A 115 -7.73 -3.18 0.47
N LYS A 116 -6.42 -3.47 0.43
CA LYS A 116 -5.87 -4.82 0.63
C LYS A 116 -6.29 -5.40 1.99
N GLU A 117 -6.20 -4.62 3.06
CA GLU A 117 -6.60 -5.09 4.39
C GLU A 117 -8.10 -5.36 4.47
N MET A 118 -8.94 -4.48 3.92
CA MET A 118 -10.40 -4.68 3.88
C MET A 118 -10.80 -5.84 2.98
N VAL A 119 -10.18 -5.99 1.79
CA VAL A 119 -10.44 -7.15 0.89
C VAL A 119 -10.02 -8.45 1.58
N ALA A 120 -8.84 -8.47 2.19
CA ALA A 120 -8.38 -9.66 2.91
C ALA A 120 -9.32 -10.02 4.07
N LEU A 121 -9.80 -9.03 4.82
CA LEU A 121 -10.75 -9.21 5.91
C LEU A 121 -12.08 -9.78 5.41
N ALA A 122 -12.65 -9.21 4.36
CA ALA A 122 -13.91 -9.65 3.77
C ALA A 122 -13.81 -11.06 3.14
N VAL A 123 -12.72 -11.35 2.42
CA VAL A 123 -12.48 -12.66 1.80
C VAL A 123 -12.21 -13.73 2.87
N SER A 124 -11.48 -13.39 3.93
CA SER A 124 -11.20 -14.31 5.06
C SER A 124 -12.44 -14.72 5.84
N ALA A 125 -13.58 -14.05 5.66
CA ALA A 125 -14.84 -14.46 6.26
C ALA A 125 -15.40 -15.79 5.68
N GLY A 126 -14.86 -16.26 4.56
CA GLY A 126 -15.26 -17.50 3.92
C GLY A 126 -14.14 -18.39 3.39
N LEU A 127 -12.94 -17.83 3.15
CA LEU A 127 -11.80 -18.52 2.53
C LEU A 127 -10.53 -18.32 3.37
N LYS A 128 -9.72 -19.37 3.52
CA LYS A 128 -8.37 -19.21 4.12
C LYS A 128 -7.50 -18.35 3.20
N THR A 129 -7.16 -17.15 3.65
CA THR A 129 -6.63 -16.10 2.78
C THR A 129 -5.22 -15.69 3.17
N MET A 130 -4.27 -15.79 2.22
CA MET A 130 -2.95 -15.17 2.30
C MET A 130 -3.03 -13.72 1.83
N LYS A 131 -2.27 -12.80 2.45
CA LYS A 131 -2.15 -11.41 2.01
C LYS A 131 -0.73 -10.89 2.06
N THR A 132 -0.46 -9.85 1.24
CA THR A 132 0.80 -9.08 1.32
C THR A 132 1.01 -8.56 2.73
N ALA A 133 2.15 -8.88 3.33
CA ALA A 133 2.57 -8.35 4.63
C ALA A 133 3.19 -6.96 4.47
N GLY A 134 2.80 -6.03 5.34
CA GLY A 134 3.33 -4.67 5.30
C GLY A 134 3.22 -4.03 3.91
N ASN A 135 4.36 -3.58 3.38
CA ASN A 135 4.52 -2.95 2.07
C ASN A 135 5.32 -3.80 1.07
N ALA A 136 5.33 -5.13 1.22
CA ALA A 136 6.04 -6.05 0.33
C ALA A 136 5.34 -6.16 -1.04
N ASN A 137 5.23 -5.04 -1.77
CA ASN A 137 4.42 -4.83 -2.96
C ASN A 137 5.23 -4.44 -4.23
N SER A 138 6.56 -4.31 -4.09
CA SER A 138 7.48 -3.86 -5.15
C SER A 138 8.04 -5.01 -5.98
N GLN A 139 8.98 -4.69 -6.89
CA GLN A 139 9.73 -5.64 -7.75
C GLN A 139 10.44 -6.76 -6.97
N ILE A 140 10.68 -6.58 -5.68
CA ILE A 140 11.30 -7.57 -4.78
C ILE A 140 10.26 -8.11 -3.79
N GLY A 141 9.50 -7.23 -3.17
CA GLY A 141 8.55 -7.59 -2.11
C GLY A 141 7.39 -8.46 -2.62
N LEU A 142 6.87 -8.18 -3.83
CA LEU A 142 5.78 -8.96 -4.40
C LEU A 142 6.18 -10.42 -4.71
N PRO A 143 7.33 -10.72 -5.36
CA PRO A 143 7.81 -12.10 -5.49
C PRO A 143 7.91 -12.82 -4.15
N MET A 144 8.47 -12.17 -3.12
CA MET A 144 8.56 -12.74 -1.78
C MET A 144 7.17 -12.99 -1.17
N THR A 145 6.20 -12.11 -1.45
CA THR A 145 4.78 -12.31 -1.05
C THR A 145 4.19 -13.55 -1.73
N VAL A 146 4.34 -13.70 -3.04
CA VAL A 146 3.82 -14.84 -3.81
C VAL A 146 4.41 -16.16 -3.30
N LEU A 147 5.69 -16.18 -2.96
CA LEU A 147 6.38 -17.35 -2.40
C LEU A 147 5.88 -17.76 -1.00
N ARG A 148 5.04 -16.96 -0.35
CA ARG A 148 4.40 -17.31 0.92
C ARG A 148 3.09 -18.07 0.76
N ILE A 149 2.54 -18.16 -0.45
CA ILE A 149 1.34 -18.97 -0.72
C ILE A 149 1.63 -20.42 -0.34
N THR A 150 0.69 -21.04 0.35
CA THR A 150 0.76 -22.43 0.79
C THR A 150 -0.40 -23.26 0.22
N PRO A 151 -0.32 -24.59 0.22
CA PRO A 151 -1.42 -25.45 -0.24
C PRO A 151 -2.72 -25.30 0.56
N GLU A 152 -2.64 -24.75 1.77
CA GLU A 152 -3.79 -24.52 2.62
C GLU A 152 -4.52 -23.21 2.31
N ASP A 153 -3.89 -22.29 1.54
CA ASP A 153 -4.53 -21.04 1.17
C ASP A 153 -5.55 -21.24 0.06
N GLU A 154 -6.75 -20.69 0.26
CA GLU A 154 -7.87 -20.75 -0.68
C GLU A 154 -8.02 -19.47 -1.50
N ALA A 155 -7.36 -18.37 -1.07
CA ALA A 155 -7.28 -17.11 -1.79
C ALA A 155 -5.98 -16.37 -1.45
N ALA A 156 -5.52 -15.47 -2.34
CA ALA A 156 -4.38 -14.62 -2.08
C ALA A 156 -4.68 -13.16 -2.48
N ILE A 157 -4.40 -12.23 -1.56
CA ILE A 157 -4.59 -10.80 -1.78
C ILE A 157 -3.21 -10.14 -1.90
N VAL A 158 -2.86 -9.68 -3.10
CA VAL A 158 -1.54 -9.13 -3.39
C VAL A 158 -1.62 -7.65 -3.71
N GLU A 159 -0.91 -6.85 -2.91
CA GLU A 159 -0.73 -5.44 -3.17
C GLU A 159 0.36 -5.25 -4.24
N MET A 160 0.08 -4.44 -5.27
CA MET A 160 0.94 -4.24 -6.43
C MET A 160 1.30 -2.76 -6.56
N GLY A 161 2.47 -2.40 -6.05
CA GLY A 161 3.02 -1.05 -6.03
C GLY A 161 4.05 -0.84 -7.13
N VAL A 162 3.95 0.29 -7.85
CA VAL A 162 4.87 0.68 -8.92
C VAL A 162 5.20 2.16 -8.82
N SER A 163 6.45 2.49 -9.10
CA SER A 163 6.98 3.86 -9.13
C SER A 163 7.50 4.26 -10.50
N MET A 164 7.97 3.30 -11.31
CA MET A 164 8.60 3.52 -12.61
C MET A 164 7.82 2.84 -13.74
N PRO A 165 7.89 3.37 -14.98
CA PRO A 165 7.30 2.72 -16.15
C PRO A 165 7.81 1.28 -16.36
N GLY A 166 6.90 0.38 -16.73
CA GLY A 166 7.17 -1.02 -17.05
C GLY A 166 7.32 -1.93 -15.81
N GLU A 167 7.14 -1.42 -14.59
CA GLU A 167 7.21 -2.23 -13.38
C GLU A 167 5.99 -3.12 -13.21
N MET A 168 4.79 -2.59 -13.55
CA MET A 168 3.55 -3.35 -13.40
C MET A 168 3.55 -4.62 -14.25
N ALA A 169 4.01 -4.55 -15.50
CA ALA A 169 4.08 -5.72 -16.38
C ALA A 169 4.92 -6.85 -15.75
N ARG A 170 6.04 -6.50 -15.09
CA ARG A 170 6.91 -7.49 -14.44
C ARG A 170 6.24 -8.13 -13.23
N ILE A 171 5.64 -7.33 -12.33
CA ILE A 171 5.01 -7.88 -11.12
C ILE A 171 3.67 -8.55 -11.41
N ALA A 172 2.93 -8.10 -12.43
CA ALA A 172 1.70 -8.77 -12.88
C ALA A 172 2.00 -10.17 -13.46
N LYS A 173 3.12 -10.30 -14.19
CA LYS A 173 3.59 -11.60 -14.68
C LYS A 173 3.89 -12.58 -13.53
N VAL A 174 4.44 -12.09 -12.43
CA VAL A 174 4.74 -12.92 -11.24
C VAL A 174 3.45 -13.29 -10.50
N ALA A 175 2.58 -12.33 -10.23
CA ALA A 175 1.38 -12.54 -9.44
C ALA A 175 0.28 -13.33 -10.20
N LYS A 176 0.18 -13.13 -11.52
CA LYS A 176 -0.89 -13.67 -12.39
C LYS A 176 -2.25 -13.59 -11.70
N PRO A 177 -2.73 -12.35 -11.41
CA PRO A 177 -4.00 -12.19 -10.71
C PRO A 177 -5.17 -12.72 -11.54
N ASN A 178 -6.25 -13.10 -10.86
CA ASN A 178 -7.53 -13.50 -11.48
C ASN A 178 -8.54 -12.35 -11.43
N ILE A 179 -8.36 -11.45 -10.48
CA ILE A 179 -9.18 -10.25 -10.25
C ILE A 179 -8.23 -9.09 -10.02
N ALA A 180 -8.54 -7.93 -10.59
CA ALA A 180 -7.81 -6.69 -10.33
C ALA A 180 -8.71 -5.67 -9.62
N VAL A 181 -8.13 -4.90 -8.69
CA VAL A 181 -8.77 -3.78 -8.01
C VAL A 181 -7.92 -2.53 -8.22
N MET A 182 -8.52 -1.45 -8.71
CA MET A 182 -7.86 -0.16 -8.91
C MET A 182 -8.55 0.91 -8.06
N THR A 183 -7.82 1.45 -7.08
CA THR A 183 -8.38 2.35 -6.08
C THR A 183 -8.58 3.77 -6.57
N ASN A 184 -7.57 4.35 -7.22
CA ASN A 184 -7.62 5.68 -7.84
C ASN A 184 -6.36 5.95 -8.67
N ILE A 185 -6.43 7.03 -9.48
CA ILE A 185 -5.32 7.56 -10.27
C ILE A 185 -5.05 9.01 -9.85
N GLY A 186 -4.16 9.19 -8.89
CA GLY A 186 -3.67 10.49 -8.45
C GLY A 186 -2.31 10.84 -9.06
N VAL A 187 -1.58 11.73 -8.38
CA VAL A 187 -0.28 12.24 -8.84
C VAL A 187 0.92 11.57 -8.14
N SER A 188 0.73 10.47 -7.41
CA SER A 188 1.85 9.73 -6.82
C SER A 188 2.80 9.22 -7.91
N HIS A 189 4.12 9.43 -7.72
CA HIS A 189 5.19 9.07 -8.67
C HIS A 189 5.11 9.81 -10.02
N ILE A 190 4.45 10.98 -10.08
CA ILE A 190 4.30 11.77 -11.31
C ILE A 190 5.64 12.26 -11.84
N GLU A 191 6.64 12.39 -10.98
CA GLU A 191 8.02 12.70 -11.37
C GLU A 191 8.54 11.75 -12.46
N PHE A 192 8.25 10.45 -12.34
CA PHE A 192 8.71 9.40 -13.26
C PHE A 192 7.71 9.11 -14.38
N MET A 193 6.43 9.13 -14.05
CA MET A 193 5.34 8.80 -14.99
C MET A 193 4.92 9.97 -15.88
N LYS A 194 5.24 11.22 -15.51
CA LYS A 194 4.99 12.50 -16.19
C LYS A 194 3.55 12.95 -16.22
N THR A 195 2.57 12.08 -16.46
CA THR A 195 1.14 12.42 -16.53
C THR A 195 0.28 11.40 -15.78
N ARG A 196 -0.94 11.79 -15.40
CA ARG A 196 -1.92 10.89 -14.76
C ARG A 196 -2.38 9.77 -15.72
N GLU A 197 -2.46 10.05 -17.01
CA GLU A 197 -2.78 9.07 -18.03
C GLU A 197 -1.70 7.98 -18.13
N ASN A 198 -0.43 8.35 -18.02
CA ASN A 198 0.66 7.39 -17.96
C ASN A 198 0.62 6.57 -16.67
N ILE A 199 0.28 7.20 -15.53
CA ILE A 199 0.07 6.50 -14.24
C ILE A 199 -1.07 5.48 -14.39
N MET A 200 -2.18 5.87 -15.02
CA MET A 200 -3.30 4.97 -15.28
C MET A 200 -2.88 3.81 -16.18
N LYS A 201 -2.21 4.10 -17.30
CA LYS A 201 -1.73 3.09 -18.24
C LYS A 201 -0.80 2.09 -17.57
N GLU A 202 0.18 2.56 -16.79
CA GLU A 202 1.10 1.70 -16.07
C GLU A 202 0.36 0.80 -15.07
N LYS A 203 -0.52 1.39 -14.24
CA LYS A 203 -1.29 0.63 -13.25
C LYS A 203 -2.29 -0.34 -13.88
N PHE A 204 -2.87 0.01 -15.03
CA PHE A 204 -3.77 -0.86 -15.77
C PHE A 204 -3.07 -2.12 -16.30
N GLY A 205 -1.75 -2.11 -16.46
CA GLY A 205 -0.93 -3.30 -16.74
C GLY A 205 -1.11 -4.44 -15.71
N ILE A 206 -1.73 -4.18 -14.55
CA ILE A 206 -2.16 -5.24 -13.60
C ILE A 206 -3.08 -6.26 -14.28
N THR A 207 -3.74 -5.87 -15.36
CA THR A 207 -4.69 -6.70 -16.11
C THR A 207 -4.05 -7.54 -17.21
N ASP A 208 -2.75 -7.41 -17.49
CA ASP A 208 -2.10 -8.04 -18.64
C ASP A 208 -2.09 -9.58 -18.60
N TYR A 209 -2.14 -10.13 -17.39
CA TYR A 209 -2.13 -11.58 -17.15
C TYR A 209 -3.43 -12.10 -16.53
N LEU A 210 -4.51 -11.32 -16.57
CA LEU A 210 -5.82 -11.78 -16.16
C LEU A 210 -6.36 -12.81 -17.18
N PRO A 211 -7.01 -13.90 -16.73
CA PRO A 211 -7.78 -14.77 -17.60
C PRO A 211 -8.87 -13.99 -18.35
N ASN A 212 -9.24 -14.46 -19.54
CA ASN A 212 -10.33 -13.87 -20.31
C ASN A 212 -11.65 -13.91 -19.52
N GLY A 213 -12.43 -12.83 -19.60
CA GLY A 213 -13.69 -12.69 -18.88
C GLY A 213 -13.53 -12.28 -17.40
N SER A 214 -12.30 -12.07 -16.93
CA SER A 214 -12.06 -11.64 -15.54
C SER A 214 -12.63 -10.27 -15.23
N LYS A 215 -13.01 -10.06 -13.96
CA LYS A 215 -13.49 -8.77 -13.46
C LYS A 215 -12.37 -7.86 -13.01
N VAL A 216 -12.49 -6.59 -13.38
CA VAL A 216 -11.63 -5.48 -12.95
C VAL A 216 -12.49 -4.50 -12.17
N PHE A 217 -12.31 -4.47 -10.86
CA PHE A 217 -13.01 -3.56 -9.96
C PHE A 217 -12.30 -2.20 -9.95
N VAL A 218 -13.01 -1.14 -10.33
CA VAL A 218 -12.44 0.20 -10.44
C VAL A 218 -13.28 1.21 -9.65
N ASN A 219 -12.62 2.20 -9.08
CA ASN A 219 -13.30 3.33 -8.46
C ASN A 219 -14.02 4.15 -9.55
N GLY A 220 -15.36 4.09 -9.56
CA GLY A 220 -16.20 4.80 -10.53
C GLY A 220 -16.29 6.31 -10.30
N ASP A 221 -15.83 6.80 -9.15
CA ASP A 221 -15.75 8.23 -8.83
C ASP A 221 -14.43 8.86 -9.29
N ASP A 222 -13.46 8.06 -9.73
CA ASP A 222 -12.20 8.55 -10.29
C ASP A 222 -12.40 8.94 -11.77
N ASP A 223 -11.99 10.16 -12.12
CA ASP A 223 -12.21 10.75 -13.44
C ASP A 223 -11.60 9.94 -14.59
N LEU A 224 -10.43 9.29 -14.37
CA LEU A 224 -9.78 8.47 -15.37
C LEU A 224 -10.31 7.02 -15.36
N LEU A 225 -10.45 6.41 -14.19
CA LEU A 225 -10.94 5.02 -14.09
C LEU A 225 -12.39 4.87 -14.55
N SER A 226 -13.23 5.89 -14.35
CA SER A 226 -14.63 5.89 -14.81
C SER A 226 -14.77 5.82 -16.33
N THR A 227 -13.73 6.20 -17.09
CA THR A 227 -13.72 6.14 -18.56
C THR A 227 -13.48 4.74 -19.12
N LEU A 228 -12.99 3.79 -18.29
CA LEU A 228 -12.73 2.43 -18.71
C LEU A 228 -14.02 1.72 -19.15
N LYS A 229 -13.92 0.92 -20.21
CA LYS A 229 -15.05 0.17 -20.77
C LYS A 229 -14.77 -1.33 -20.69
N SER A 230 -15.82 -2.10 -20.47
CA SER A 230 -15.77 -3.56 -20.56
C SER A 230 -15.46 -4.02 -21.97
N THR A 231 -14.69 -5.10 -22.06
CA THR A 231 -14.44 -5.86 -23.29
C THR A 231 -14.77 -7.32 -23.04
N PRO A 232 -14.84 -8.18 -24.07
CA PRO A 232 -15.05 -9.62 -23.84
C PRO A 232 -13.99 -10.26 -22.92
N GLU A 233 -12.78 -9.73 -22.93
CA GLU A 233 -11.65 -10.23 -22.12
C GLU A 233 -11.66 -9.70 -20.69
N LYS A 234 -12.22 -8.49 -20.45
CA LYS A 234 -12.15 -7.78 -19.17
C LYS A 234 -13.48 -7.09 -18.85
N GLN A 235 -14.12 -7.50 -17.77
CA GLN A 235 -15.37 -6.91 -17.31
C GLN A 235 -15.08 -5.83 -16.27
N ILE A 236 -15.41 -4.58 -16.57
CA ILE A 236 -15.25 -3.46 -15.62
C ILE A 236 -16.45 -3.42 -14.69
N VAL A 237 -16.17 -3.50 -13.39
CA VAL A 237 -17.15 -3.36 -12.30
C VAL A 237 -16.79 -2.10 -11.50
N ARG A 238 -17.71 -1.15 -11.40
CA ARG A 238 -17.48 0.13 -10.74
C ARG A 238 -17.99 0.11 -9.30
N PHE A 239 -17.17 0.59 -8.39
CA PHE A 239 -17.57 0.86 -7.00
C PHE A 239 -17.40 2.35 -6.68
N GLY A 240 -18.27 2.92 -5.88
CA GLY A 240 -18.19 4.34 -5.51
C GLY A 240 -19.49 4.92 -4.99
N LEU A 241 -19.58 6.25 -5.02
CA LEU A 241 -20.74 7.03 -4.59
C LEU A 241 -21.60 7.48 -5.79
N GLY A 242 -20.98 7.57 -6.97
CA GLY A 242 -21.62 8.05 -8.21
C GLY A 242 -22.71 7.12 -8.71
N GLU A 243 -23.65 7.69 -9.50
CA GLU A 243 -24.81 6.96 -10.03
C GLU A 243 -24.44 5.86 -11.03
N ASN A 244 -23.28 5.96 -11.65
CA ASN A 244 -22.76 5.01 -12.61
C ASN A 244 -21.98 3.83 -11.98
N CYS A 245 -22.05 3.66 -10.65
CA CYS A 245 -21.40 2.59 -9.95
C CYS A 245 -22.30 1.37 -9.80
N ASP A 246 -21.75 0.17 -10.11
CA ASP A 246 -22.43 -1.11 -9.94
C ASP A 246 -22.59 -1.46 -8.46
N TRP A 247 -21.59 -1.09 -7.64
CA TRP A 247 -21.59 -1.15 -6.19
C TRP A 247 -21.56 0.27 -5.63
N ARG A 248 -22.72 0.78 -5.24
CA ARG A 248 -22.89 2.20 -4.89
C ARG A 248 -23.21 2.38 -3.42
N ALA A 249 -22.51 3.32 -2.74
CA ALA A 249 -22.92 3.77 -1.40
C ALA A 249 -23.81 4.98 -1.48
N VAL A 250 -24.89 4.96 -0.68
CA VAL A 250 -25.82 6.08 -0.51
C VAL A 250 -26.16 6.26 0.98
N GLY A 251 -26.64 7.45 1.36
CA GLY A 251 -27.07 7.73 2.74
C GLY A 251 -25.90 7.63 3.73
N LEU A 252 -24.77 8.27 3.44
CA LEU A 252 -23.61 8.25 4.30
C LEU A 252 -23.87 9.06 5.58
N GLU A 253 -23.66 8.41 6.72
CA GLU A 253 -23.69 9.00 8.06
C GLU A 253 -22.37 8.75 8.73
N ALA A 254 -21.51 9.77 8.82
CA ALA A 254 -20.18 9.68 9.42
C ALA A 254 -20.20 10.23 10.84
N ASP A 255 -19.48 9.53 11.74
CA ASP A 255 -19.14 9.98 13.08
C ASP A 255 -17.63 9.83 13.34
N THR A 256 -17.19 9.99 14.58
CA THR A 256 -15.78 9.86 14.97
C THR A 256 -15.28 8.41 14.94
N GLU A 257 -16.17 7.44 14.99
CA GLU A 257 -15.85 6.01 15.08
C GLU A 257 -15.89 5.34 13.72
N GLY A 258 -16.68 5.89 12.76
CA GLY A 258 -16.78 5.30 11.44
C GLY A 258 -17.84 5.92 10.53
N THR A 259 -18.27 5.16 9.54
CA THR A 259 -19.28 5.61 8.58
C THR A 259 -20.30 4.51 8.34
N ARG A 260 -21.59 4.82 8.56
CA ARG A 260 -22.75 4.01 8.16
C ARG A 260 -23.19 4.41 6.77
N PHE A 261 -23.63 3.47 5.98
CA PHE A 261 -24.15 3.73 4.64
C PHE A 261 -24.97 2.54 4.13
N ILE A 262 -25.70 2.74 3.05
CA ILE A 262 -26.43 1.67 2.34
C ILE A 262 -25.66 1.37 1.06
N CYS A 263 -25.22 0.13 0.90
CA CYS A 263 -24.71 -0.39 -0.37
C CYS A 263 -25.87 -0.78 -1.27
N VAL A 264 -25.88 -0.28 -2.50
CA VAL A 264 -26.85 -0.62 -3.53
C VAL A 264 -26.12 -1.33 -4.66
N HIS A 265 -26.51 -2.57 -4.97
CA HIS A 265 -26.00 -3.34 -6.10
C HIS A 265 -27.03 -4.42 -6.51
N ASP A 266 -27.10 -4.76 -7.79
CA ASP A 266 -28.01 -5.80 -8.34
C ASP A 266 -29.45 -5.72 -7.82
N GLY A 267 -29.97 -4.47 -7.64
CA GLY A 267 -31.30 -4.20 -7.09
C GLY A 267 -31.45 -4.42 -5.58
N LYS A 268 -30.40 -4.84 -4.87
CA LYS A 268 -30.40 -5.02 -3.41
C LYS A 268 -30.01 -3.72 -2.70
N ARG A 269 -30.36 -3.64 -1.42
CA ARG A 269 -29.94 -2.58 -0.49
C ARG A 269 -29.44 -3.24 0.79
N VAL A 270 -28.16 -3.04 1.08
CA VAL A 270 -27.48 -3.69 2.22
C VAL A 270 -26.91 -2.63 3.14
N GLU A 271 -27.27 -2.65 4.42
CA GLU A 271 -26.71 -1.74 5.42
C GLU A 271 -25.29 -2.15 5.75
N MET A 272 -24.36 -1.20 5.61
CA MET A 272 -22.95 -1.36 5.90
C MET A 272 -22.46 -0.36 6.94
N TYR A 273 -21.46 -0.76 7.67
CA TYR A 273 -20.69 0.11 8.57
C TYR A 273 -19.21 -0.20 8.41
N VAL A 274 -18.39 0.84 8.23
CA VAL A 274 -16.94 0.75 8.26
C VAL A 274 -16.41 1.57 9.43
N PRO A 275 -15.68 0.97 10.41
CA PRO A 275 -15.12 1.68 11.56
C PRO A 275 -13.87 2.48 11.16
N ALA A 276 -14.04 3.38 10.22
CA ALA A 276 -13.03 4.31 9.73
C ALA A 276 -13.72 5.52 9.10
N ALA A 277 -13.22 6.71 9.39
CA ALA A 277 -13.75 7.95 8.87
C ALA A 277 -13.36 8.18 7.39
N GLY A 278 -14.22 8.88 6.66
CA GLY A 278 -13.95 9.38 5.33
C GLY A 278 -14.50 8.51 4.18
N GLU A 279 -15.00 9.16 3.15
CA GLU A 279 -15.63 8.54 1.97
C GLU A 279 -14.71 7.54 1.25
N HIS A 280 -13.39 7.75 1.29
CA HIS A 280 -12.45 6.82 0.68
C HIS A 280 -12.48 5.45 1.37
N ASN A 281 -12.73 5.38 2.68
CA ASN A 281 -12.91 4.13 3.41
C ASN A 281 -14.25 3.46 3.07
N VAL A 282 -15.29 4.22 2.78
CA VAL A 282 -16.56 3.70 2.22
C VAL A 282 -16.30 3.04 0.86
N ARG A 283 -15.56 3.70 -0.05
CA ARG A 283 -15.18 3.12 -1.35
C ARG A 283 -14.35 1.85 -1.19
N ASN A 284 -13.38 1.84 -0.28
CA ASN A 284 -12.56 0.66 0.00
C ASN A 284 -13.40 -0.51 0.54
N ALA A 285 -14.37 -0.23 1.42
CA ALA A 285 -15.30 -1.23 1.95
C ALA A 285 -16.23 -1.80 0.87
N LEU A 286 -16.75 -0.96 -0.05
CA LEU A 286 -17.51 -1.43 -1.21
C LEU A 286 -16.69 -2.37 -2.08
N ALA A 287 -15.46 -1.98 -2.45
CA ALA A 287 -14.54 -2.84 -3.21
C ALA A 287 -14.29 -4.16 -2.51
N ALA A 288 -14.10 -4.14 -1.19
CA ALA A 288 -13.81 -5.33 -0.39
C ALA A 288 -14.98 -6.34 -0.41
N VAL A 289 -16.21 -5.86 -0.18
CA VAL A 289 -17.39 -6.73 -0.20
C VAL A 289 -17.68 -7.21 -1.61
N ALA A 290 -17.58 -6.35 -2.63
CA ALA A 290 -17.77 -6.72 -4.02
C ALA A 290 -16.81 -7.84 -4.48
N VAL A 291 -15.53 -7.73 -4.14
CA VAL A 291 -14.51 -8.76 -4.42
C VAL A 291 -14.78 -10.04 -3.64
N ALA A 292 -15.16 -9.95 -2.36
CA ALA A 292 -15.46 -11.13 -1.55
C ALA A 292 -16.64 -11.93 -2.11
N VAL A 293 -17.71 -11.24 -2.53
CA VAL A 293 -18.88 -11.87 -3.20
C VAL A 293 -18.45 -12.50 -4.53
N GLU A 294 -17.58 -11.85 -5.30
CA GLU A 294 -17.08 -12.39 -6.58
C GLU A 294 -16.30 -13.71 -6.41
N VAL A 295 -15.56 -13.87 -5.32
CA VAL A 295 -14.84 -15.13 -5.03
C VAL A 295 -15.68 -16.15 -4.26
N GLY A 296 -16.99 -15.91 -4.12
CA GLY A 296 -17.95 -16.87 -3.54
C GLY A 296 -18.12 -16.77 -2.02
N VAL A 297 -17.63 -15.74 -1.36
CA VAL A 297 -17.91 -15.50 0.06
C VAL A 297 -19.35 -14.97 0.20
N PRO A 298 -20.18 -15.54 1.10
CA PRO A 298 -21.52 -15.00 1.36
C PRO A 298 -21.48 -13.54 1.76
N GLU A 299 -22.34 -12.72 1.13
CA GLU A 299 -22.37 -11.26 1.29
C GLU A 299 -22.51 -10.84 2.76
N GLU A 300 -23.41 -11.48 3.50
CA GLU A 300 -23.62 -11.18 4.92
C GLU A 300 -22.36 -11.42 5.78
N LYS A 301 -21.54 -12.41 5.43
CA LYS A 301 -20.28 -12.68 6.12
C LYS A 301 -19.24 -11.62 5.79
N ALA A 302 -19.12 -11.24 4.52
CA ALA A 302 -18.22 -10.18 4.08
C ALA A 302 -18.55 -8.83 4.72
N VAL A 303 -19.85 -8.46 4.75
CA VAL A 303 -20.34 -7.24 5.41
C VAL A 303 -20.09 -7.27 6.92
N ALA A 304 -20.35 -8.40 7.58
CA ALA A 304 -20.07 -8.55 9.00
C ALA A 304 -18.57 -8.40 9.31
N ALA A 305 -17.70 -8.94 8.47
CA ALA A 305 -16.26 -8.82 8.61
C ALA A 305 -15.79 -7.36 8.51
N ILE A 306 -16.30 -6.58 7.57
CA ILE A 306 -15.92 -5.15 7.43
C ILE A 306 -16.21 -4.36 8.70
N ARG A 307 -17.23 -4.70 9.49
CA ARG A 307 -17.53 -4.06 10.78
C ARG A 307 -16.42 -4.22 11.83
N THR A 308 -15.51 -5.18 11.64
CA THR A 308 -14.37 -5.44 12.53
C THR A 308 -13.05 -4.86 12.01
N TYR A 309 -13.11 -4.06 10.94
CA TYR A 309 -11.91 -3.46 10.38
C TYR A 309 -11.21 -2.55 11.38
N ALA A 310 -9.89 -2.65 11.43
CA ALA A 310 -9.04 -1.71 12.17
C ALA A 310 -7.96 -1.16 11.22
N PRO A 311 -7.77 0.17 11.17
CA PRO A 311 -6.75 0.77 10.33
C PRO A 311 -5.34 0.24 10.67
N PRO A 312 -4.51 -0.07 9.68
CA PRO A 312 -3.10 -0.40 9.92
C PRO A 312 -2.35 0.74 10.60
N ALA A 313 -1.24 0.42 11.25
CA ALA A 313 -0.38 1.43 11.87
C ALA A 313 -0.02 2.55 10.87
N MET A 314 0.03 3.78 11.36
CA MET A 314 0.41 4.98 10.61
C MET A 314 -0.53 5.32 9.43
N ARG A 315 -1.77 4.81 9.43
CA ARG A 315 -2.77 5.04 8.36
C ARG A 315 -4.10 5.46 8.96
N GLN A 316 -4.24 6.76 9.22
CA GLN A 316 -5.43 7.39 9.79
C GLN A 316 -5.88 6.75 11.11
N GLN A 317 -4.91 6.28 11.92
CA GLN A 317 -5.21 5.82 13.27
C GLN A 317 -5.54 7.03 14.14
N ILE A 318 -6.71 6.98 14.77
CA ILE A 318 -7.12 7.97 15.76
C ILE A 318 -6.77 7.44 17.15
N LYS A 319 -6.01 8.20 17.91
CA LYS A 319 -5.54 7.88 19.27
C LYS A 319 -5.81 9.07 20.19
N GLU A 320 -6.07 8.80 21.45
CA GLU A 320 -6.15 9.84 22.49
C GLU A 320 -4.89 9.81 23.35
N ALA A 321 -4.27 10.98 23.53
CA ALA A 321 -3.14 11.15 24.43
C ALA A 321 -3.22 12.51 25.15
N HIS A 322 -3.15 12.52 26.47
CA HIS A 322 -3.23 13.73 27.31
C HIS A 322 -4.45 14.62 27.03
N GLY A 323 -5.59 14.01 26.62
CA GLY A 323 -6.81 14.71 26.23
C GLY A 323 -6.74 15.35 24.84
N VAL A 324 -5.73 15.05 24.03
CA VAL A 324 -5.56 15.49 22.64
C VAL A 324 -5.86 14.32 21.71
N THR A 325 -6.67 14.55 20.68
CA THR A 325 -6.94 13.55 19.64
C THR A 325 -5.82 13.58 18.59
N LEU A 326 -5.07 12.50 18.46
CA LEU A 326 -3.99 12.34 17.48
C LEU A 326 -4.46 11.52 16.28
N ILE A 327 -4.32 12.08 15.06
CA ILE A 327 -4.53 11.36 13.81
C ILE A 327 -3.16 10.98 13.24
N ASP A 328 -2.78 9.72 13.41
CA ASP A 328 -1.55 9.16 12.87
C ASP A 328 -1.75 8.70 11.43
N ASP A 329 -1.36 9.52 10.45
CA ASP A 329 -1.34 9.21 9.01
C ASP A 329 0.06 9.40 8.41
N THR A 330 1.08 8.96 9.17
CA THR A 330 2.50 9.25 8.97
C THR A 330 3.22 8.31 8.02
N TYR A 331 2.53 7.28 7.48
CA TYR A 331 3.19 6.28 6.63
C TYR A 331 3.76 6.85 5.32
N ASN A 332 2.97 7.66 4.60
CA ASN A 332 3.38 8.30 3.34
C ASN A 332 2.43 9.46 2.99
N ALA A 333 2.83 10.33 2.07
CA ALA A 333 2.04 11.47 1.63
C ALA A 333 2.05 11.66 0.12
N SER A 334 0.93 12.12 -0.39
CA SER A 334 0.73 12.67 -1.73
C SER A 334 -0.40 13.71 -1.66
N PRO A 335 -0.55 14.63 -2.63
CA PRO A 335 -1.59 15.64 -2.60
C PRO A 335 -3.00 15.08 -2.35
N ASP A 336 -3.36 13.97 -3.01
CA ASP A 336 -4.66 13.32 -2.82
C ASP A 336 -4.85 12.76 -1.42
N SER A 337 -3.82 12.13 -0.85
CA SER A 337 -3.87 11.60 0.50
C SER A 337 -3.85 12.68 1.58
N MET A 338 -3.17 13.81 1.33
CA MET A 338 -3.21 14.99 2.20
C MET A 338 -4.63 15.57 2.27
N ARG A 339 -5.28 15.76 1.11
CA ARG A 339 -6.67 16.23 1.05
C ARG A 339 -7.63 15.30 1.79
N ALA A 340 -7.47 13.99 1.66
CA ALA A 340 -8.30 13.02 2.38
C ALA A 340 -8.11 13.12 3.90
N ALA A 341 -6.89 13.23 4.38
CA ALA A 341 -6.57 13.38 5.81
C ALA A 341 -7.07 14.72 6.38
N LEU A 342 -6.93 15.82 5.63
CA LEU A 342 -7.43 17.13 6.02
C LEU A 342 -8.96 17.18 6.14
N LYS A 343 -9.69 16.50 5.26
CA LYS A 343 -11.15 16.33 5.39
C LYS A 343 -11.54 15.61 6.68
N ILE A 344 -10.78 14.58 7.07
CA ILE A 344 -11.02 13.88 8.35
C ILE A 344 -10.79 14.84 9.50
N LEU A 345 -9.65 15.55 9.55
CA LEU A 345 -9.36 16.54 10.59
C LEU A 345 -10.47 17.59 10.67
N GLY A 346 -10.88 18.15 9.53
CA GLY A 346 -11.94 19.16 9.46
C GLY A 346 -13.29 18.65 9.97
N GLY A 347 -13.62 17.38 9.70
CA GLY A 347 -14.86 16.75 10.14
C GLY A 347 -14.90 16.31 11.61
N LEU A 348 -13.74 16.25 12.30
CA LEU A 348 -13.71 15.91 13.72
C LEU A 348 -14.44 16.94 14.59
N LYS A 349 -15.14 16.45 15.60
CA LYS A 349 -15.75 17.29 16.65
C LYS A 349 -14.72 17.51 17.77
N ALA A 350 -13.75 18.40 17.56
CA ALA A 350 -12.82 18.85 18.59
C ALA A 350 -13.43 20.02 19.37
N THR A 351 -13.21 20.07 20.69
CA THR A 351 -13.60 21.19 21.55
C THR A 351 -12.55 22.29 21.58
N GLY A 352 -11.32 21.94 21.25
CA GLY A 352 -10.18 22.83 21.08
C GLY A 352 -9.86 23.11 19.60
N LYS A 353 -8.58 23.39 19.33
CA LYS A 353 -8.05 23.70 17.98
C LYS A 353 -7.70 22.45 17.20
N LYS A 354 -7.79 22.55 15.87
CA LYS A 354 -7.38 21.52 14.91
C LYS A 354 -6.04 21.90 14.28
N TYR A 355 -5.02 21.13 14.59
CA TYR A 355 -3.65 21.30 14.10
C TYR A 355 -3.40 20.36 12.94
N ALA A 356 -2.89 20.86 11.81
CA ALA A 356 -2.36 20.05 10.72
C ALA A 356 -0.82 20.17 10.69
N VAL A 357 -0.13 19.08 11.02
CA VAL A 357 1.34 18.98 10.95
C VAL A 357 1.67 18.20 9.68
N LEU A 358 2.07 18.95 8.65
CA LEU A 358 2.25 18.43 7.30
C LEU A 358 3.72 18.58 6.87
N ALA A 359 4.32 17.46 6.41
CA ALA A 359 5.67 17.47 5.90
C ALA A 359 5.73 17.32 4.38
N ASP A 360 6.94 17.28 3.86
CA ASP A 360 7.21 17.17 2.43
C ASP A 360 6.54 15.95 1.81
N MET A 361 6.03 16.15 0.60
CA MET A 361 5.58 15.10 -0.32
C MET A 361 6.67 14.87 -1.36
N LEU A 362 7.32 13.72 -1.30
CA LEU A 362 8.42 13.34 -2.19
C LEU A 362 7.91 12.77 -3.52
N GLU A 363 8.79 12.65 -4.51
CA GLU A 363 8.54 12.06 -5.85
C GLU A 363 7.46 12.78 -6.67
N LEU A 364 7.31 14.08 -6.47
CA LEU A 364 6.40 14.94 -7.24
C LEU A 364 7.08 15.66 -8.40
N GLY A 365 8.44 15.69 -8.45
CA GLY A 365 9.19 16.38 -9.51
C GLY A 365 8.72 17.83 -9.69
N ASP A 366 8.45 18.24 -10.92
CA ASP A 366 7.99 19.60 -11.26
C ASP A 366 6.63 19.99 -10.64
N TYR A 367 5.86 19.00 -10.16
CA TYR A 367 4.59 19.26 -9.46
C TYR A 367 4.77 19.59 -7.97
N ALA A 368 5.99 19.47 -7.43
CA ALA A 368 6.25 19.57 -5.99
C ALA A 368 5.76 20.89 -5.38
N GLU A 369 6.25 22.04 -5.85
CA GLU A 369 5.87 23.34 -5.30
C GLU A 369 4.36 23.58 -5.37
N ARG A 370 3.77 23.30 -6.54
CA ARG A 370 2.34 23.45 -6.77
C ARG A 370 1.51 22.54 -5.86
N GLY A 371 1.87 21.26 -5.74
CA GLY A 371 1.15 20.29 -4.93
C GLY A 371 1.19 20.63 -3.43
N HIS A 372 2.30 21.14 -2.95
CA HIS A 372 2.44 21.62 -1.58
C HIS A 372 1.60 22.89 -1.35
N TYR A 373 1.67 23.88 -2.24
CA TYR A 373 0.87 25.09 -2.13
C TYR A 373 -0.64 24.81 -2.14
N GLU A 374 -1.11 23.98 -3.08
CA GLU A 374 -2.52 23.56 -3.16
C GLU A 374 -2.98 22.81 -1.90
N THR A 375 -2.10 22.03 -1.27
CA THR A 375 -2.38 21.35 -0.01
C THR A 375 -2.60 22.35 1.13
N GLY A 376 -1.77 23.39 1.22
CA GLY A 376 -1.95 24.47 2.20
C GLY A 376 -3.26 25.24 2.01
N ALA A 377 -3.58 25.62 0.77
CA ALA A 377 -4.83 26.26 0.43
C ALA A 377 -6.04 25.39 0.82
N PHE A 378 -5.97 24.10 0.53
CA PHE A 378 -7.02 23.14 0.91
C PHE A 378 -7.18 23.01 2.43
N ALA A 379 -6.09 23.02 3.19
CA ALA A 379 -6.14 22.99 4.67
C ALA A 379 -6.89 24.20 5.24
N ALA A 380 -6.66 25.41 4.69
CA ALA A 380 -7.33 26.64 5.09
C ALA A 380 -8.87 26.58 4.87
N GLU A 381 -9.30 25.91 3.79
CA GLU A 381 -10.71 25.79 3.42
C GLU A 381 -11.44 24.66 4.16
N ASN A 382 -10.69 23.73 4.78
CA ASN A 382 -11.25 22.51 5.36
C ASN A 382 -11.08 22.40 6.88
N GLY A 383 -11.19 23.54 7.60
CA GLY A 383 -11.33 23.57 9.06
C GLY A 383 -10.05 23.27 9.83
N THR A 384 -8.89 23.58 9.27
CA THR A 384 -7.62 23.62 9.99
C THR A 384 -7.46 24.96 10.68
N ASP A 385 -7.29 24.98 12.01
CA ASP A 385 -7.10 26.21 12.77
C ASP A 385 -5.63 26.64 12.78
N VAL A 386 -4.71 25.67 12.91
CA VAL A 386 -3.26 25.92 12.95
C VAL A 386 -2.55 24.96 11.99
N LEU A 387 -1.72 25.50 11.11
CA LEU A 387 -0.90 24.73 10.18
C LEU A 387 0.56 24.78 10.56
N ILE A 388 1.20 23.61 10.59
CA ILE A 388 2.63 23.42 10.84
C ILE A 388 3.23 22.71 9.64
N GLY A 389 4.13 23.36 8.91
CA GLY A 389 4.90 22.78 7.83
C GLY A 389 6.25 22.28 8.33
N VAL A 390 6.65 21.05 7.95
CA VAL A 390 7.95 20.47 8.32
C VAL A 390 8.71 20.01 7.08
N GLY A 391 9.92 20.52 6.91
CA GLY A 391 10.78 20.21 5.77
C GLY A 391 10.83 21.29 4.70
N PRO A 392 11.82 21.22 3.79
CA PRO A 392 12.10 22.30 2.84
C PRO A 392 10.94 22.62 1.88
N LEU A 393 10.20 21.64 1.39
CA LEU A 393 9.06 21.84 0.48
C LEU A 393 7.78 22.26 1.21
N ALA A 394 7.66 21.92 2.50
CA ALA A 394 6.51 22.30 3.31
C ALA A 394 6.37 23.82 3.53
N LYS A 395 7.39 24.63 3.18
CA LYS A 395 7.27 26.08 3.08
C LYS A 395 6.13 26.50 2.16
N HIS A 396 5.98 25.81 1.03
CA HIS A 396 4.90 26.08 0.08
C HIS A 396 3.52 25.69 0.64
N ILE A 397 3.43 24.72 1.55
CA ILE A 397 2.18 24.41 2.27
C ILE A 397 1.79 25.61 3.14
N VAL A 398 2.76 26.16 3.89
CA VAL A 398 2.54 27.34 4.75
C VAL A 398 2.16 28.57 3.91
N GLU A 399 2.80 28.78 2.78
CA GLU A 399 2.46 29.85 1.82
C GLU A 399 1.00 29.72 1.31
N GLY A 400 0.58 28.50 0.98
CA GLY A 400 -0.76 28.20 0.49
C GLY A 400 -1.85 28.43 1.53
N PHE A 401 -1.57 28.21 2.81
CA PHE A 401 -2.52 28.36 3.90
C PHE A 401 -3.01 29.81 4.11
N LYS A 402 -2.23 30.81 3.68
CA LYS A 402 -2.53 32.26 3.69
C LYS A 402 -2.79 32.90 5.06
N ASN A 403 -3.10 32.16 6.11
CA ASN A 403 -3.26 32.66 7.46
C ASN A 403 -1.92 32.64 8.20
N ARG A 404 -1.13 33.70 8.05
CA ARG A 404 0.23 33.79 8.59
C ARG A 404 0.31 33.81 10.11
N GLU A 405 -0.73 34.24 10.79
CA GLU A 405 -0.77 34.27 12.26
C GLU A 405 -0.94 32.86 12.85
N ASN A 406 -1.60 31.97 12.12
CA ASN A 406 -1.89 30.60 12.53
C ASN A 406 -1.11 29.56 11.69
N SER A 407 0.01 29.93 11.11
CA SER A 407 0.87 28.98 10.41
C SER A 407 2.34 29.20 10.75
N VAL A 408 3.09 28.12 10.84
CA VAL A 408 4.52 28.14 11.15
C VAL A 408 5.23 27.04 10.35
N TRP A 409 6.49 27.30 10.02
CA TRP A 409 7.35 26.35 9.35
C TRP A 409 8.56 25.99 10.23
N PHE A 410 8.96 24.72 10.18
CA PHE A 410 10.13 24.18 10.84
C PHE A 410 11.00 23.37 9.88
N ALA A 411 12.31 23.35 10.13
CA ALA A 411 13.24 22.56 9.36
C ALA A 411 13.24 21.07 9.78
N SER A 412 12.83 20.77 11.02
CA SER A 412 12.94 19.45 11.62
C SER A 412 11.70 19.06 12.46
N ASN A 413 11.50 17.74 12.64
CA ASN A 413 10.50 17.21 13.54
C ASN A 413 10.71 17.67 15.00
N ALA A 414 11.97 17.77 15.45
CA ALA A 414 12.29 18.17 16.82
C ALA A 414 11.78 19.58 17.15
N GLU A 415 11.91 20.53 16.22
CA GLU A 415 11.38 21.89 16.39
C GLU A 415 9.86 21.91 16.43
N ALA A 416 9.21 21.13 15.55
CA ALA A 416 7.76 20.99 15.54
C ALA A 416 7.22 20.34 16.84
N ILE A 417 7.91 19.33 17.37
CA ILE A 417 7.57 18.66 18.64
C ILE A 417 7.65 19.69 19.79
N ALA A 418 8.74 20.46 19.88
CA ALA A 418 8.91 21.46 20.92
C ALA A 418 7.79 22.51 20.87
N TYR A 419 7.45 22.98 19.66
CA TYR A 419 6.37 23.94 19.44
C TYR A 419 5.00 23.39 19.87
N LEU A 420 4.70 22.12 19.54
CA LEU A 420 3.42 21.47 19.87
C LEU A 420 3.27 21.22 21.38
N LYS A 421 4.33 20.70 22.04
CA LYS A 421 4.30 20.43 23.50
C LYS A 421 4.00 21.67 24.33
N ASP A 422 4.39 22.86 23.87
CA ASP A 422 4.14 24.13 24.53
C ASP A 422 2.73 24.71 24.30
N ARG A 423 1.98 24.20 23.29
CA ARG A 423 0.74 24.83 22.80
C ARG A 423 -0.48 23.95 22.79
N LEU A 424 -0.29 22.64 22.86
CA LEU A 424 -1.42 21.71 22.84
C LEU A 424 -2.13 21.72 24.18
N HIS A 425 -3.45 21.69 24.13
CA HIS A 425 -4.34 21.61 25.29
C HIS A 425 -5.35 20.47 25.12
N PRO A 426 -5.88 19.93 26.23
CA PRO A 426 -6.97 18.96 26.18
C PRO A 426 -8.15 19.48 25.33
N GLY A 427 -8.66 18.63 24.44
CA GLY A 427 -9.69 18.98 23.48
C GLY A 427 -9.19 19.34 22.09
N ASP A 428 -7.87 19.56 21.92
CA ASP A 428 -7.27 19.78 20.60
C ASP A 428 -7.21 18.49 19.78
N ALA A 429 -7.13 18.64 18.44
CA ALA A 429 -6.91 17.54 17.51
C ALA A 429 -5.67 17.82 16.65
N VAL A 430 -4.82 16.83 16.45
CA VAL A 430 -3.56 16.93 15.68
C VAL A 430 -3.53 15.87 14.59
N LEU A 431 -3.42 16.29 13.34
CA LEU A 431 -3.09 15.42 12.21
C LEU A 431 -1.59 15.49 11.93
N CYS A 432 -0.89 14.35 11.89
CA CYS A 432 0.48 14.25 11.43
C CYS A 432 0.57 13.47 10.12
N LYS A 433 1.16 14.08 9.07
CA LYS A 433 1.29 13.44 7.76
C LYS A 433 2.49 13.97 6.97
N GLY A 434 3.23 13.04 6.33
CA GLY A 434 4.38 13.33 5.46
C GLY A 434 4.81 12.09 4.69
N SER A 435 5.68 12.25 3.70
CA SER A 435 6.33 11.13 3.03
C SER A 435 7.14 10.29 4.02
N ARG A 436 7.31 8.99 3.75
CA ARG A 436 7.98 8.06 4.68
C ARG A 436 9.36 8.54 5.13
N GLY A 437 10.12 9.15 4.22
CA GLY A 437 11.45 9.70 4.51
C GLY A 437 11.47 10.90 5.47
N MET A 438 10.29 11.47 5.78
CA MET A 438 10.17 12.60 6.72
C MET A 438 10.01 12.17 8.18
N HIS A 439 9.84 10.87 8.44
CA HIS A 439 9.78 10.27 9.78
C HIS A 439 8.77 10.95 10.73
N MET A 440 7.59 11.31 10.20
CA MET A 440 6.56 12.03 10.95
C MET A 440 5.98 11.24 12.14
N ASP A 441 6.18 9.93 12.18
CA ASP A 441 5.88 9.05 13.31
C ASP A 441 6.61 9.45 14.60
N GLU A 442 7.77 10.11 14.52
CA GLU A 442 8.48 10.67 15.68
C GLU A 442 7.64 11.71 16.42
N ILE A 443 6.86 12.53 15.69
CA ILE A 443 5.99 13.54 16.30
C ILE A 443 4.84 12.86 17.05
N ILE A 444 4.19 11.86 16.44
CA ILE A 444 3.12 11.08 17.09
C ILE A 444 3.65 10.40 18.37
N HIS A 445 4.83 9.79 18.30
CA HIS A 445 5.44 9.15 19.45
C HIS A 445 5.69 10.14 20.58
N ALA A 446 6.35 11.28 20.27
CA ALA A 446 6.66 12.31 21.27
C ALA A 446 5.44 13.00 21.88
N LEU A 447 4.28 13.01 21.20
CA LEU A 447 3.01 13.54 21.73
C LEU A 447 2.21 12.49 22.48
N SER A 448 2.55 11.20 22.34
CA SER A 448 1.88 10.09 23.03
C SER A 448 2.54 9.72 24.37
N GLU A 449 3.80 10.13 24.58
CA GLU A 449 4.57 10.01 25.83
C GLU A 449 4.17 11.10 26.86
#